data_619d0ee3212239bffd71d0d3008f4521
#
_entry.id   619d0ee3212239bffd71d0d3008f4521
#
_cell.length_a   1.000
_cell.length_b   1.000
_cell.length_c   1.000
_cell.angle_alpha   90.00
_cell.angle_beta   90.00
_cell.angle_gamma   90.00
#
_symmetry.space_group_name_H-M   'P 1'
#
loop_
_entity.id
_entity.type
_entity.pdbx_description
1 polymer ?
#
loop_
_entity_poly.entity_id
_entity_poly.type
_entity_poly.pdbx_seq_one_letter_code
_entity_poly.pdbx_strand_id
1 'polypeptide(L)'
;MNKKALALSVASVLTYTVPTMPVKAASNAPTSVSDSRTAGLISSCSLSISSGRKQIYIAADIKAIESMKSIGYKNISIEYSSDKVNWKKEKSIDDLLKSGSSYYLNNYSVSVSGGYYYRVSLTHYAKESGLFGSSQSVPNTSNSVWID
;
A
#
# COMPACT_ATOMS: atom_id res chain seq x y z
N MET A 1 -30.99 -58.44 57.22
CA MET A 1 -29.66 -58.16 56.72
C MET A 1 -29.80 -57.23 55.52
N ASN A 2 -29.59 -55.92 55.69
CA ASN A 2 -29.83 -54.91 54.66
C ASN A 2 -28.49 -54.56 53.96
N LYS A 3 -28.39 -54.94 52.73
CA LYS A 3 -27.27 -54.51 51.89
C LYS A 3 -27.65 -53.19 51.22
N LYS A 4 -27.04 -52.08 51.67
CA LYS A 4 -27.15 -50.77 51.02
C LYS A 4 -26.23 -50.75 49.79
N ALA A 5 -26.82 -50.62 48.61
CA ALA A 5 -26.07 -50.38 47.40
C ALA A 5 -25.67 -48.86 47.30
N LEU A 6 -24.41 -48.62 47.23
CA LEU A 6 -23.86 -47.29 47.06
C LEU A 6 -23.87 -46.96 45.57
N ALA A 7 -24.71 -46.01 45.15
CA ALA A 7 -24.72 -45.51 43.76
C ALA A 7 -23.61 -44.47 43.59
N LEU A 8 -22.63 -44.77 42.74
CA LEU A 8 -21.57 -43.87 42.36
C LEU A 8 -22.05 -43.01 41.20
N SER A 9 -22.34 -41.74 41.48
CA SER A 9 -22.71 -40.76 40.47
C SER A 9 -21.44 -40.27 39.75
N VAL A 10 -21.26 -40.64 38.48
CA VAL A 10 -20.20 -40.12 37.65
C VAL A 10 -20.70 -38.82 37.01
N ALA A 11 -20.22 -37.68 37.52
CA ALA A 11 -20.46 -36.37 36.92
C ALA A 11 -19.58 -36.25 35.67
N SER A 12 -20.18 -36.35 34.49
CA SER A 12 -19.52 -36.06 33.22
C SER A 12 -19.34 -34.55 33.07
N VAL A 13 -18.11 -34.06 33.21
CA VAL A 13 -17.76 -32.65 32.88
C VAL A 13 -17.65 -32.56 31.38
N LEU A 14 -18.65 -31.92 30.73
CA LEU A 14 -18.58 -31.54 29.34
C LEU A 14 -17.65 -30.30 29.25
N THR A 15 -16.43 -30.50 28.78
CA THR A 15 -15.55 -29.40 28.39
C THR A 15 -15.96 -28.87 27.01
N TYR A 16 -16.63 -27.73 26.99
CA TYR A 16 -16.86 -27.01 25.76
C TYR A 16 -15.55 -26.35 25.31
N THR A 17 -14.91 -26.88 24.28
CA THR A 17 -13.84 -26.21 23.58
C THR A 17 -14.47 -25.16 22.66
N VAL A 18 -14.41 -23.89 23.06
CA VAL A 18 -14.77 -22.78 22.18
C VAL A 18 -13.70 -22.69 21.09
N PRO A 19 -14.06 -22.82 19.80
CA PRO A 19 -13.09 -22.58 18.73
C PRO A 19 -12.69 -21.09 18.76
N THR A 20 -11.47 -20.81 19.18
CA THR A 20 -10.88 -19.49 19.02
C THR A 20 -10.64 -19.27 17.54
N MET A 21 -11.52 -18.51 16.89
CA MET A 21 -11.24 -18.00 15.54
C MET A 21 -10.04 -17.08 15.66
N PRO A 22 -9.01 -17.23 14.80
CA PRO A 22 -7.91 -16.28 14.77
C PRO A 22 -8.48 -14.93 14.34
N VAL A 23 -8.54 -13.98 15.25
CA VAL A 23 -8.76 -12.57 14.94
C VAL A 23 -7.55 -12.15 14.11
N LYS A 24 -7.76 -12.05 12.79
CA LYS A 24 -6.77 -11.49 11.89
C LYS A 24 -6.64 -10.02 12.27
N ALA A 25 -5.61 -9.70 13.04
CA ALA A 25 -5.27 -8.33 13.38
C ALA A 25 -5.12 -7.57 12.05
N ALA A 26 -5.97 -6.58 11.84
CA ALA A 26 -5.79 -5.62 10.75
C ALA A 26 -4.47 -4.89 11.04
N SER A 27 -3.40 -5.31 10.38
CA SER A 27 -2.11 -4.65 10.47
C SER A 27 -2.22 -3.33 9.73
N ASN A 28 -2.51 -2.25 10.46
CA ASN A 28 -2.38 -0.88 10.01
C ASN A 28 -0.91 -0.43 10.00
N ALA A 29 0.04 -1.33 9.87
CA ALA A 29 1.43 -0.96 9.70
C ALA A 29 1.58 -0.22 8.36
N PRO A 30 2.15 0.99 8.34
CA PRO A 30 2.50 1.66 7.10
C PRO A 30 3.50 0.77 6.36
N THR A 31 3.06 0.23 5.24
CA THR A 31 3.82 -0.76 4.51
C THR A 31 4.93 -0.06 3.76
N SER A 32 6.15 -0.40 4.12
CA SER A 32 7.46 -0.06 3.54
C SER A 32 7.46 1.02 2.45
N VAL A 33 7.98 2.15 2.84
CA VAL A 33 8.43 3.22 1.97
C VAL A 33 9.58 2.65 1.14
N SER A 34 9.43 2.52 -0.18
CA SER A 34 10.58 2.33 -1.03
C SER A 34 11.27 3.69 -1.19
N ASP A 35 12.22 3.97 -0.31
CA ASP A 35 13.07 5.15 -0.38
C ASP A 35 14.20 4.87 -1.38
N SER A 36 14.14 5.52 -2.52
CA SER A 36 15.20 5.45 -3.52
C SER A 36 16.04 6.73 -3.47
N ARG A 37 17.26 6.62 -2.98
CA ARG A 37 18.26 7.68 -3.09
C ARG A 37 18.95 7.54 -4.44
N THR A 38 18.83 8.56 -5.29
CA THR A 38 19.42 8.57 -6.61
C THR A 38 20.48 9.66 -6.73
N ALA A 39 21.59 9.35 -7.40
CA ALA A 39 22.52 10.37 -7.85
C ALA A 39 21.93 11.03 -9.11
N GLY A 40 21.62 12.34 -9.05
CA GLY A 40 21.06 13.06 -10.18
C GLY A 40 20.13 14.20 -9.75
N LEU A 41 19.14 14.52 -10.58
CA LEU A 41 18.18 15.61 -10.31
C LEU A 41 17.26 15.30 -9.12
N ILE A 42 16.90 14.03 -8.95
CA ILE A 42 16.04 13.57 -7.84
C ILE A 42 16.94 13.15 -6.68
N SER A 43 16.84 13.84 -5.56
CA SER A 43 17.62 13.53 -4.35
C SER A 43 16.97 12.43 -3.50
N SER A 44 15.64 12.40 -3.46
CA SER A 44 14.88 11.32 -2.82
C SER A 44 13.47 11.24 -3.38
N CYS A 45 12.89 10.07 -3.32
CA CYS A 45 11.49 9.84 -3.67
C CYS A 45 10.93 8.64 -2.90
N SER A 46 9.65 8.68 -2.58
CA SER A 46 8.98 7.58 -1.92
C SER A 46 7.57 7.33 -2.48
N LEU A 47 7.10 6.11 -2.28
CA LEU A 47 5.74 5.70 -2.62
C LEU A 47 5.25 4.72 -1.56
N SER A 48 4.11 5.02 -0.96
CA SER A 48 3.44 4.12 -0.02
C SER A 48 1.94 4.07 -0.28
N ILE A 49 1.32 2.95 0.07
CA ILE A 49 -0.13 2.82 0.07
C ILE A 49 -0.62 2.23 1.37
N SER A 50 -1.85 2.58 1.73
CA SER A 50 -2.56 1.98 2.86
C SER A 50 -3.99 1.64 2.48
N SER A 51 -4.58 0.68 3.21
CA SER A 51 -5.94 0.22 2.98
C SER A 51 -6.96 1.08 3.71
N GLY A 52 -8.09 1.33 3.05
CA GLY A 52 -9.31 1.85 3.63
C GLY A 52 -10.50 0.93 3.28
N ARG A 53 -11.68 1.29 3.71
CA ARG A 53 -12.90 0.55 3.36
C ARG A 53 -13.25 0.80 1.89
N LYS A 54 -12.99 -0.19 1.01
CA LYS A 54 -13.13 -0.07 -0.46
C LYS A 54 -12.37 1.11 -1.06
N GLN A 55 -11.23 1.45 -0.47
CA GLN A 55 -10.37 2.53 -0.91
C GLN A 55 -8.91 2.17 -0.67
N ILE A 56 -8.04 2.71 -1.48
CA ILE A 56 -6.61 2.79 -1.23
C ILE A 56 -6.22 4.26 -1.02
N TYR A 57 -5.37 4.51 -0.04
CA TYR A 57 -4.73 5.81 0.15
C TYR A 57 -3.31 5.70 -0.37
N ILE A 58 -2.94 6.64 -1.23
CA ILE A 58 -1.63 6.68 -1.89
C ILE A 58 -0.93 7.92 -1.35
N ALA A 59 0.28 7.74 -0.83
CA ALA A 59 1.16 8.84 -0.46
C ALA A 59 2.46 8.72 -1.28
N ALA A 60 2.77 9.76 -2.04
CA ALA A 60 3.97 9.82 -2.85
C ALA A 60 4.66 11.17 -2.62
N ASP A 61 5.97 11.14 -2.44
CA ASP A 61 6.81 12.33 -2.38
C ASP A 61 8.00 12.23 -3.33
N ILE A 62 8.45 13.38 -3.78
CA ILE A 62 9.65 13.54 -4.60
C ILE A 62 10.35 14.83 -4.20
N LYS A 63 11.66 14.75 -3.99
CA LYS A 63 12.54 15.88 -3.71
C LYS A 63 13.65 15.93 -4.76
N ALA A 64 13.88 17.09 -5.33
CA ALA A 64 14.95 17.36 -6.26
C ALA A 64 16.06 18.18 -5.59
N ILE A 65 17.23 18.21 -6.21
CA ILE A 65 18.40 18.96 -5.74
C ILE A 65 18.19 20.47 -5.78
N GLU A 66 17.35 20.94 -6.72
CA GLU A 66 17.01 22.35 -6.91
C GLU A 66 15.58 22.51 -7.48
N SER A 67 15.16 23.75 -7.74
CA SER A 67 13.86 24.03 -8.34
C SER A 67 13.81 23.55 -9.80
N MET A 68 12.88 22.67 -10.11
CA MET A 68 12.69 22.04 -11.41
C MET A 68 11.64 22.79 -12.26
N LYS A 69 11.83 22.81 -13.57
CA LYS A 69 10.78 23.25 -14.52
C LYS A 69 9.52 22.41 -14.34
N SER A 70 9.70 21.10 -14.11
CA SER A 70 8.59 20.17 -13.89
C SER A 70 9.05 19.06 -12.95
N ILE A 71 8.26 18.78 -11.89
CA ILE A 71 8.51 17.72 -10.91
C ILE A 71 7.20 17.05 -10.55
N GLY A 72 7.19 15.73 -10.36
CA GLY A 72 6.00 15.00 -9.97
C GLY A 72 5.97 13.54 -10.38
N TYR A 73 4.80 13.07 -10.80
CA TYR A 73 4.52 11.66 -11.05
C TYR A 73 3.93 11.46 -12.43
N LYS A 74 4.42 10.43 -13.12
CA LYS A 74 3.96 9.99 -14.45
C LYS A 74 3.57 8.53 -14.44
N ASN A 75 2.78 8.13 -15.44
CA ASN A 75 2.41 6.73 -15.66
C ASN A 75 1.81 6.07 -14.42
N ILE A 76 0.94 6.75 -13.71
CA ILE A 76 0.35 6.25 -12.46
C ILE A 76 -0.66 5.16 -12.82
N SER A 77 -0.44 3.95 -12.30
CA SER A 77 -1.28 2.77 -12.53
C SER A 77 -1.66 2.11 -11.20
N ILE A 78 -2.95 1.84 -11.04
CA ILE A 78 -3.47 1.03 -9.94
C ILE A 78 -3.70 -0.36 -10.49
N GLU A 79 -3.15 -1.36 -9.81
CA GLU A 79 -3.22 -2.76 -10.20
C GLU A 79 -3.82 -3.60 -9.08
N TYR A 80 -4.56 -4.64 -9.45
CA TYR A 80 -5.15 -5.59 -8.50
C TYR A 80 -4.75 -7.03 -8.80
N SER A 81 -4.79 -7.88 -7.79
CA SER A 81 -4.52 -9.31 -7.89
C SER A 81 -5.27 -10.09 -6.80
N SER A 82 -5.69 -11.30 -7.10
CA SER A 82 -6.22 -12.23 -6.10
C SER A 82 -5.13 -13.05 -5.39
N ASP A 83 -3.95 -13.17 -5.99
CA ASP A 83 -2.87 -14.10 -5.60
C ASP A 83 -1.51 -13.42 -5.35
N LYS A 84 -1.40 -12.10 -5.55
CA LYS A 84 -0.14 -11.30 -5.52
C LYS A 84 0.89 -11.68 -6.58
N VAL A 85 0.53 -12.53 -7.53
CA VAL A 85 1.39 -13.00 -8.62
C VAL A 85 0.90 -12.43 -9.95
N ASN A 86 -0.38 -12.63 -10.24
CA ASN A 86 -1.00 -12.21 -11.49
C ASN A 86 -1.67 -10.85 -11.29
N TRP A 87 -1.01 -9.78 -11.75
CA TRP A 87 -1.47 -8.41 -11.60
C TRP A 87 -2.20 -7.95 -12.84
N LYS A 88 -3.34 -7.30 -12.64
CA LYS A 88 -4.17 -6.69 -13.69
C LYS A 88 -4.34 -5.21 -13.41
N LYS A 89 -4.32 -4.41 -14.47
CA LYS A 89 -4.58 -2.97 -14.34
C LYS A 89 -6.06 -2.73 -14.01
N GLU A 90 -6.29 -1.99 -12.94
CA GLU A 90 -7.62 -1.50 -12.55
C GLU A 90 -7.87 -0.13 -13.17
N LYS A 91 -6.92 0.80 -13.01
CA LYS A 91 -7.09 2.18 -13.39
C LYS A 91 -5.75 2.85 -13.68
N SER A 92 -5.75 3.78 -14.63
CA SER A 92 -4.66 4.76 -14.80
C SER A 92 -5.12 6.13 -14.29
N ILE A 93 -4.18 6.89 -13.76
CA ILE A 93 -4.36 8.29 -13.33
C ILE A 93 -3.46 9.14 -14.21
N ASP A 94 -3.93 10.32 -14.59
CA ASP A 94 -3.16 11.27 -15.38
C ASP A 94 -1.90 11.73 -14.64
N ASP A 95 -0.92 12.21 -15.39
CA ASP A 95 0.32 12.73 -14.84
C ASP A 95 0.06 13.88 -13.87
N LEU A 96 0.68 13.83 -12.70
CA LEU A 96 0.58 14.84 -11.65
C LEU A 96 1.91 15.60 -11.58
N LEU A 97 1.99 16.73 -12.25
CA LEU A 97 3.20 17.55 -12.38
C LEU A 97 3.01 18.93 -11.78
N LYS A 98 4.05 19.43 -11.12
CA LYS A 98 4.17 20.77 -10.55
C LYS A 98 5.35 21.48 -11.20
N SER A 99 5.21 22.77 -11.49
CA SER A 99 6.27 23.60 -12.08
C SER A 99 6.92 24.48 -11.01
N GLY A 100 8.20 24.80 -11.21
CA GLY A 100 8.94 25.75 -10.38
C GLY A 100 9.09 25.30 -8.92
N SER A 101 9.33 24.01 -8.67
CA SER A 101 9.44 23.46 -7.33
C SER A 101 10.56 22.43 -7.24
N SER A 102 11.18 22.35 -6.07
CA SER A 102 12.14 21.28 -5.72
C SER A 102 11.49 20.15 -4.90
N TYR A 103 10.18 20.26 -4.61
CA TYR A 103 9.47 19.27 -3.83
C TYR A 103 8.01 19.16 -4.25
N TYR A 104 7.52 17.92 -4.32
CA TYR A 104 6.10 17.65 -4.53
C TYR A 104 5.65 16.45 -3.68
N LEU A 105 4.70 16.71 -2.78
CA LEU A 105 3.98 15.70 -2.01
C LEU A 105 2.55 15.64 -2.54
N ASN A 106 2.07 14.44 -2.78
CA ASN A 106 0.66 14.21 -3.12
C ASN A 106 0.09 13.06 -2.32
N ASN A 107 -1.03 13.32 -1.66
CA ASN A 107 -1.87 12.32 -1.00
C ASN A 107 -3.14 12.16 -1.81
N TYR A 108 -3.42 10.95 -2.24
CA TYR A 108 -4.52 10.64 -3.13
C TYR A 108 -5.29 9.42 -2.64
N SER A 109 -6.61 9.45 -2.74
CA SER A 109 -7.45 8.30 -2.42
C SER A 109 -8.21 7.82 -3.66
N VAL A 110 -8.30 6.51 -3.82
CA VAL A 110 -8.99 5.89 -4.94
C VAL A 110 -9.93 4.83 -4.42
N SER A 111 -11.20 4.93 -4.83
CA SER A 111 -12.18 3.88 -4.59
C SER A 111 -11.88 2.67 -5.48
N VAL A 112 -11.92 1.50 -4.88
CA VAL A 112 -11.63 0.21 -5.54
C VAL A 112 -12.60 -0.86 -5.07
N SER A 113 -12.65 -1.99 -5.78
CA SER A 113 -13.45 -3.15 -5.39
C SER A 113 -12.82 -3.88 -4.20
N GLY A 114 -13.62 -4.44 -3.30
CA GLY A 114 -13.14 -5.34 -2.25
C GLY A 114 -12.81 -6.74 -2.79
N GLY A 115 -12.09 -7.53 -1.99
CA GLY A 115 -11.76 -8.92 -2.29
C GLY A 115 -10.48 -9.10 -3.10
N TYR A 116 -9.60 -8.10 -3.15
CA TYR A 116 -8.34 -8.13 -3.90
C TYR A 116 -7.19 -7.48 -3.16
N TYR A 117 -5.97 -7.88 -3.53
CA TYR A 117 -4.75 -7.13 -3.24
C TYR A 117 -4.59 -6.02 -4.27
N TYR A 118 -4.16 -4.85 -3.81
CA TYR A 118 -3.87 -3.70 -4.65
C TYR A 118 -2.43 -3.24 -4.48
N ARG A 119 -1.84 -2.73 -5.56
CA ARG A 119 -0.56 -2.02 -5.55
C ARG A 119 -0.64 -0.84 -6.53
N VAL A 120 0.27 0.08 -6.38
CA VAL A 120 0.39 1.25 -7.26
C VAL A 120 1.78 1.29 -7.86
N SER A 121 1.84 1.51 -9.16
CA SER A 121 3.09 1.78 -9.88
C SER A 121 3.04 3.20 -10.41
N LEU A 122 4.13 3.94 -10.30
CA LEU A 122 4.30 5.27 -10.87
C LEU A 122 5.76 5.52 -11.22
N THR A 123 6.00 6.61 -11.95
CA THR A 123 7.34 7.10 -12.26
C THR A 123 7.51 8.48 -11.65
N HIS A 124 8.43 8.63 -10.70
CA HIS A 124 8.89 9.94 -10.22
C HIS A 124 9.65 10.62 -11.33
N TYR A 125 9.32 11.88 -11.60
CA TYR A 125 9.86 12.63 -12.72
C TYR A 125 10.32 14.02 -12.30
N ALA A 126 11.51 14.41 -12.74
CA ALA A 126 12.05 15.77 -12.61
C ALA A 126 12.68 16.22 -13.91
N LYS A 127 12.47 17.49 -14.27
CA LYS A 127 13.05 18.13 -15.45
C LYS A 127 13.55 19.52 -15.10
N GLU A 128 14.79 19.81 -15.46
CA GLU A 128 15.41 21.13 -15.32
C GLU A 128 14.79 22.18 -16.23
N SER A 129 15.03 23.43 -15.88
CA SER A 129 14.73 24.58 -16.74
C SER A 129 15.79 24.74 -17.85
N GLY A 130 15.41 25.44 -18.91
CA GLY A 130 16.32 25.74 -20.01
C GLY A 130 16.10 24.91 -21.28
N LEU A 131 16.73 25.35 -22.37
CA LEU A 131 16.56 24.73 -23.70
C LEU A 131 17.14 23.30 -23.75
N PHE A 132 18.22 23.07 -23.02
CA PHE A 132 18.92 21.79 -22.91
C PHE A 132 18.80 21.13 -21.55
N GLY A 133 17.76 21.51 -20.78
CA GLY A 133 17.54 20.96 -19.43
C GLY A 133 17.38 19.44 -19.43
N SER A 134 18.15 18.78 -18.58
CA SER A 134 18.08 17.32 -18.37
C SER A 134 16.77 16.90 -17.71
N SER A 135 16.44 15.63 -17.84
CA SER A 135 15.33 15.04 -17.08
C SER A 135 15.74 13.71 -16.46
N GLN A 136 15.13 13.39 -15.33
CA GLN A 136 15.31 12.11 -14.64
C GLN A 136 13.97 11.46 -14.36
N SER A 137 13.94 10.15 -14.51
CA SER A 137 12.76 9.32 -14.24
C SER A 137 13.16 8.15 -13.35
N VAL A 138 12.43 7.94 -12.25
CA VAL A 138 12.64 6.82 -11.32
C VAL A 138 11.32 6.06 -11.17
N PRO A 139 11.18 4.89 -11.81
CA PRO A 139 10.01 4.05 -11.65
C PRO A 139 9.96 3.46 -10.23
N ASN A 140 8.77 3.39 -9.66
CA ASN A 140 8.54 2.84 -8.34
C ASN A 140 7.23 2.06 -8.30
N THR A 141 7.19 0.99 -7.52
CA THR A 141 5.99 0.18 -7.27
C THR A 141 5.85 -0.02 -5.77
N SER A 142 4.68 0.27 -5.24
CA SER A 142 4.38 0.09 -3.82
C SER A 142 4.29 -1.39 -3.44
N ASN A 143 4.35 -1.68 -2.15
CA ASN A 143 3.88 -2.96 -1.65
C ASN A 143 2.37 -3.10 -1.88
N SER A 144 1.87 -4.31 -1.74
CA SER A 144 0.44 -4.58 -1.89
C SER A 144 -0.30 -4.54 -0.56
N VAL A 145 -1.55 -4.05 -0.59
CA VAL A 145 -2.49 -4.09 0.53
C VAL A 145 -3.74 -4.87 0.14
N TRP A 146 -4.34 -5.56 1.11
CA TRP A 146 -5.64 -6.22 0.92
C TRP A 146 -6.76 -5.22 1.18
N ILE A 147 -7.82 -5.26 0.35
CA ILE A 147 -9.04 -4.47 0.51
C ILE A 147 -10.22 -5.43 0.70
N ASP A 148 -10.95 -5.25 1.78
CA ASP A 148 -12.17 -6.02 2.09
C ASP A 148 -13.38 -5.53 1.30
#